data_b3a1f947bd5a623407ef159d77cb7011
#
_entry.id   b3a1f947bd5a623407ef159d77cb7011
#
_cell.length_a   1.000
_cell.length_b   1.000
_cell.length_c   1.000
_cell.angle_alpha   90.00
_cell.angle_beta   90.00
_cell.angle_gamma   90.00
#
_symmetry.space_group_name_H-M   'P 1'
#
loop_
_entity.id
_entity.type
_entity.pdbx_description
1 polymer ?
#
loop_
_entity_poly.entity_id
_entity_poly.type
_entity_poly.pdbx_seq_one_letter_code
_entity_poly.pdbx_strand_id
1 'polypeptide(L)'
;MILQKIADFTGAKLVNEDAKRYQEFLTNYSKTSGKSLYSSKLSEVHNSNFVISVGSYLKSDLPNARYAFNNSVIMNKGAGLYFHPVADPVMEKIGKKGKTTEFIYHDAMVEESILYFILYKFGKDLPAETQSYIDSLKETRTKTVTEVVKENIVEIVVDEATGEEKEVKKVVSKNISTEVSYEYTSLVADFGKDENFLDLLNDMLAKKDTFSLMVGEDLITHPNSENLAKLCGLIDRCTDFNVVIIPSQTNSLGVSQICTLSDEVEGFSVGYNVKADFELSALGDGDLDIPALNQQEGTFTNIDKKVIPTNAAVGFKGYTLNEVANEILNDDIEYTIEYTAKLPVDKGYKAIAFDDLPNKFGNDQVEYRGYDLIETIASAQNDVKEISIEKIALTDDEIIIYKANPINQFNEFTAIAHEFKEKLQDGIFFSKAAFEKLELQNGDKVKVNANNQELELNAYVDIQIDGNIAYVSTFMKNSLSNSLFNTYRFNKAKVAKV
;
A
#
# COMPACT_ATOMS: atom_id res chain seq x y z
N MET A 1 1.30 -21.54 -13.00
CA MET A 1 1.95 -22.47 -13.97
C MET A 1 0.95 -23.37 -14.69
N ILE A 2 0.10 -24.14 -14.03
CA ILE A 2 -0.86 -25.05 -14.70
C ILE A 2 -1.76 -24.29 -15.68
N LEU A 3 -2.43 -23.23 -15.24
CA LEU A 3 -3.27 -22.40 -16.11
C LEU A 3 -2.49 -21.78 -17.28
N GLN A 4 -1.23 -21.39 -17.07
CA GLN A 4 -0.39 -20.89 -18.17
C GLN A 4 -0.14 -21.98 -19.22
N LYS A 5 0.15 -23.20 -18.79
CA LYS A 5 0.34 -24.32 -19.74
C LYS A 5 -0.94 -24.67 -20.49
N ILE A 6 -2.09 -24.65 -19.82
CA ILE A 6 -3.39 -24.82 -20.51
C ILE A 6 -3.61 -23.72 -21.55
N ALA A 7 -3.34 -22.47 -21.18
CA ALA A 7 -3.44 -21.33 -22.08
C ALA A 7 -2.51 -21.46 -23.31
N ASP A 8 -1.26 -21.82 -23.08
CA ASP A 8 -0.26 -22.02 -24.15
C ASP A 8 -0.67 -23.13 -25.12
N PHE A 9 -1.29 -24.21 -24.62
CA PHE A 9 -1.75 -25.34 -25.42
C PHE A 9 -3.03 -25.02 -26.21
N THR A 10 -3.98 -24.36 -25.57
CA THR A 10 -5.31 -24.07 -26.19
C THR A 10 -5.33 -22.77 -26.97
N GLY A 11 -4.33 -21.90 -26.84
CA GLY A 11 -4.33 -20.55 -27.37
C GLY A 11 -5.23 -19.58 -26.57
N ALA A 12 -5.74 -20.00 -25.41
CA ALA A 12 -6.55 -19.14 -24.53
C ALA A 12 -5.73 -18.01 -23.91
N LYS A 13 -6.40 -16.90 -23.62
CA LYS A 13 -5.81 -15.77 -22.91
C LYS A 13 -6.05 -15.92 -21.40
N LEU A 14 -5.03 -15.65 -20.58
CA LEU A 14 -5.19 -15.54 -19.13
C LEU A 14 -5.50 -14.09 -18.75
N VAL A 15 -6.60 -13.90 -18.02
CA VAL A 15 -7.03 -12.59 -17.56
C VAL A 15 -7.08 -12.58 -16.03
N ASN A 16 -6.33 -11.67 -15.43
CA ASN A 16 -6.40 -11.32 -14.02
C ASN A 16 -5.96 -9.86 -13.88
N GLU A 17 -6.92 -8.95 -13.82
CA GLU A 17 -6.66 -7.51 -13.86
C GLU A 17 -5.73 -7.04 -12.75
N ASP A 18 -5.95 -7.49 -11.51
CA ASP A 18 -5.13 -7.05 -10.36
C ASP A 18 -3.69 -7.53 -10.49
N ALA A 19 -3.49 -8.80 -10.89
CA ALA A 19 -2.15 -9.33 -11.11
C ALA A 19 -1.45 -8.67 -12.30
N LYS A 20 -2.20 -8.30 -13.35
CA LYS A 20 -1.64 -7.59 -14.51
C LYS A 20 -1.20 -6.17 -14.13
N ARG A 21 -2.02 -5.40 -13.42
CA ARG A 21 -1.64 -4.07 -12.93
C ARG A 21 -0.40 -4.13 -12.04
N TYR A 22 -0.33 -5.14 -11.17
CA TYR A 22 0.83 -5.37 -10.35
C TYR A 22 2.08 -5.71 -11.19
N GLN A 23 1.93 -6.54 -12.23
CA GLN A 23 3.00 -6.87 -13.19
C GLN A 23 3.51 -5.63 -13.92
N GLU A 24 2.61 -4.77 -14.40
CA GLU A 24 2.95 -3.52 -15.09
C GLU A 24 3.65 -2.54 -14.15
N PHE A 25 3.17 -2.43 -12.91
CA PHE A 25 3.80 -1.60 -11.88
C PHE A 25 5.23 -2.08 -11.60
N LEU A 26 5.45 -3.38 -11.37
CA LEU A 26 6.78 -3.95 -11.16
C LEU A 26 7.69 -3.76 -12.38
N THR A 27 7.15 -3.88 -13.59
CA THR A 27 7.89 -3.66 -14.83
C THR A 27 8.39 -2.21 -14.94
N ASN A 28 7.53 -1.25 -14.63
CA ASN A 28 7.91 0.17 -14.67
C ASN A 28 8.85 0.56 -13.51
N TYR A 29 8.64 0.01 -12.32
CA TYR A 29 9.57 0.13 -11.21
C TYR A 29 10.98 -0.39 -11.59
N SER A 30 11.05 -1.56 -12.21
CA SER A 30 12.30 -2.18 -12.66
C SER A 30 13.07 -1.30 -13.64
N LYS A 31 12.39 -0.58 -14.54
CA LYS A 31 13.02 0.33 -15.52
C LYS A 31 13.88 1.41 -14.85
N THR A 32 13.46 1.94 -13.72
CA THR A 32 14.15 3.05 -13.05
C THR A 32 14.99 2.62 -11.87
N SER A 33 14.62 1.55 -11.17
CA SER A 33 15.44 0.97 -10.11
C SER A 33 16.66 0.22 -10.63
N GLY A 34 16.56 -0.38 -11.83
CA GLY A 34 17.55 -1.31 -12.37
C GLY A 34 17.54 -2.68 -11.70
N LYS A 35 16.51 -3.00 -10.93
CA LYS A 35 16.32 -4.26 -10.21
C LYS A 35 15.07 -4.98 -10.73
N SER A 36 15.12 -6.30 -10.83
CA SER A 36 13.95 -7.09 -11.27
C SER A 36 12.80 -7.09 -10.26
N LEU A 37 13.10 -6.87 -8.99
CA LEU A 37 12.17 -6.86 -7.87
C LEU A 37 12.45 -5.66 -6.95
N TYR A 38 11.49 -5.31 -6.10
CA TYR A 38 11.67 -4.29 -5.07
C TYR A 38 12.69 -4.74 -4.00
N SER A 39 13.42 -3.79 -3.41
CA SER A 39 14.60 -4.08 -2.58
C SER A 39 14.25 -4.70 -1.23
N SER A 40 13.15 -4.30 -0.58
CA SER A 40 12.87 -4.65 0.81
C SER A 40 12.00 -5.91 0.98
N LYS A 41 11.94 -6.36 2.24
CA LYS A 41 11.01 -7.37 2.80
C LYS A 41 10.31 -6.76 4.01
N LEU A 42 9.19 -7.34 4.45
CA LEU A 42 8.50 -6.86 5.66
C LEU A 42 9.38 -6.98 6.92
N SER A 43 10.25 -7.98 6.98
CA SER A 43 11.22 -8.11 8.06
C SER A 43 12.24 -6.97 8.10
N GLU A 44 12.61 -6.41 6.97
CA GLU A 44 13.51 -5.24 6.89
C GLU A 44 12.78 -3.97 7.28
N VAL A 45 11.51 -3.80 6.87
CA VAL A 45 10.64 -2.72 7.37
C VAL A 45 10.52 -2.81 8.89
N HIS A 46 10.28 -4.01 9.42
CA HIS A 46 10.23 -4.26 10.86
C HIS A 46 11.49 -3.76 11.58
N ASN A 47 12.66 -3.94 10.99
CA ASN A 47 13.97 -3.61 11.58
C ASN A 47 14.42 -2.17 11.28
N SER A 48 13.74 -1.44 10.40
CA SER A 48 14.05 -0.04 10.12
C SER A 48 13.69 0.87 11.29
N ASN A 49 14.27 2.08 11.32
CA ASN A 49 13.97 3.08 12.33
C ASN A 49 13.35 4.37 11.78
N PHE A 50 13.09 4.39 10.46
CA PHE A 50 12.22 5.38 9.82
C PHE A 50 11.43 4.70 8.70
N VAL A 51 10.11 4.82 8.74
CA VAL A 51 9.22 4.18 7.79
C VAL A 51 8.22 5.18 7.20
N ILE A 52 8.06 5.16 5.87
CA ILE A 52 7.01 5.88 5.16
C ILE A 52 6.05 4.86 4.57
N SER A 53 4.74 5.07 4.71
CA SER A 53 3.71 4.31 4.02
C SER A 53 2.88 5.24 3.16
N VAL A 54 2.69 4.89 1.87
CA VAL A 54 1.91 5.66 0.90
C VAL A 54 0.92 4.75 0.19
N GLY A 55 -0.35 5.13 0.18
CA GLY A 55 -1.39 4.50 -0.63
C GLY A 55 -1.80 3.09 -0.19
N SER A 56 -1.77 2.80 1.09
CA SER A 56 -2.34 1.58 1.67
C SER A 56 -3.19 1.88 2.89
N TYR A 57 -4.43 1.41 2.90
CA TYR A 57 -5.30 1.46 4.07
C TYR A 57 -4.94 0.31 5.02
N LEU A 58 -3.85 0.50 5.79
CA LEU A 58 -3.22 -0.56 6.57
C LEU A 58 -4.12 -1.18 7.65
N LYS A 59 -5.23 -0.53 8.00
CA LYS A 59 -6.28 -1.10 8.87
C LYS A 59 -6.80 -2.42 8.31
N SER A 60 -6.95 -2.54 7.00
CA SER A 60 -7.60 -3.68 6.35
C SER A 60 -6.79 -4.34 5.23
N ASP A 61 -6.00 -3.58 4.46
CA ASP A 61 -5.36 -4.11 3.25
C ASP A 61 -4.33 -5.22 3.57
N LEU A 62 -3.41 -4.96 4.49
CA LEU A 62 -2.38 -5.94 4.87
C LEU A 62 -1.98 -5.82 6.35
N PRO A 63 -2.59 -6.58 7.25
CA PRO A 63 -2.27 -6.53 8.69
C PRO A 63 -0.79 -6.74 9.03
N ASN A 64 -0.10 -7.60 8.27
CA ASN A 64 1.33 -7.86 8.48
C ASN A 64 2.19 -6.62 8.20
N ALA A 65 1.85 -5.84 7.16
CA ALA A 65 2.51 -4.57 6.86
C ALA A 65 2.29 -3.54 7.98
N ARG A 66 1.07 -3.48 8.55
CA ARG A 66 0.79 -2.66 9.73
C ARG A 66 1.66 -3.06 10.92
N TYR A 67 1.85 -4.36 11.17
CA TYR A 67 2.75 -4.83 12.22
C TYR A 67 4.21 -4.42 11.96
N ALA A 68 4.67 -4.51 10.71
CA ALA A 68 6.01 -4.07 10.35
C ALA A 68 6.20 -2.57 10.61
N PHE A 69 5.23 -1.72 10.23
CA PHE A 69 5.22 -0.29 10.54
C PHE A 69 5.25 -0.05 12.07
N ASN A 70 4.36 -0.72 12.82
CA ASN A 70 4.32 -0.59 14.28
C ASN A 70 5.66 -0.97 14.93
N ASN A 71 6.29 -2.04 14.48
CA ASN A 71 7.55 -2.50 15.05
C ASN A 71 8.70 -1.54 14.76
N SER A 72 8.75 -0.99 13.54
CA SER A 72 9.69 0.07 13.19
C SER A 72 9.58 1.25 14.17
N VAL A 73 8.36 1.73 14.41
CA VAL A 73 8.13 2.92 15.27
C VAL A 73 8.29 2.61 16.76
N ILE A 74 7.69 1.53 17.26
CA ILE A 74 7.60 1.24 18.70
C ILE A 74 8.79 0.42 19.19
N MET A 75 9.07 -0.73 18.54
CA MET A 75 10.10 -1.65 19.03
C MET A 75 11.50 -1.11 18.77
N ASN A 76 11.72 -0.51 17.60
CA ASN A 76 13.03 0.06 17.21
C ASN A 76 13.18 1.53 17.62
N LYS A 77 12.21 2.09 18.39
CA LYS A 77 12.23 3.50 18.80
C LYS A 77 12.38 4.44 17.59
N GLY A 78 11.74 4.05 16.50
CA GLY A 78 11.80 4.74 15.24
C GLY A 78 10.82 5.90 15.11
N ALA A 79 10.62 6.32 13.88
CA ALA A 79 9.61 7.31 13.50
C ALA A 79 8.94 6.88 12.18
N GLY A 80 7.77 7.45 11.87
CA GLY A 80 7.08 7.09 10.64
C GLY A 80 6.13 8.15 10.13
N LEU A 81 5.96 8.19 8.81
CA LEU A 81 4.95 8.97 8.11
C LEU A 81 3.93 8.02 7.48
N TYR A 82 2.67 8.34 7.62
CA TYR A 82 1.58 7.61 7.01
C TYR A 82 0.76 8.56 6.13
N PHE A 83 0.81 8.35 4.81
CA PHE A 83 0.09 9.12 3.81
C PHE A 83 -1.08 8.29 3.29
N HIS A 84 -2.31 8.77 3.51
CA HIS A 84 -3.51 8.15 2.96
C HIS A 84 -4.68 9.14 2.97
N PRO A 85 -5.57 9.15 1.95
CA PRO A 85 -6.73 10.02 1.94
C PRO A 85 -7.76 9.73 3.03
N VAL A 86 -7.91 8.48 3.43
CA VAL A 86 -8.86 8.06 4.48
C VAL A 86 -8.16 7.96 5.83
N ALA A 87 -8.77 8.54 6.86
CA ALA A 87 -8.28 8.40 8.23
C ALA A 87 -8.25 6.93 8.67
N ASP A 88 -7.13 6.51 9.25
CA ASP A 88 -6.94 5.16 9.75
C ASP A 88 -6.75 5.18 11.28
N PRO A 89 -7.84 4.96 12.04
CA PRO A 89 -7.83 5.07 13.50
C PRO A 89 -6.98 3.99 14.18
N VAL A 90 -6.63 2.94 13.47
CA VAL A 90 -5.74 1.89 13.99
C VAL A 90 -4.29 2.35 13.86
N MET A 91 -3.94 3.00 12.75
CA MET A 91 -2.62 3.58 12.55
C MET A 91 -2.37 4.75 13.51
N GLU A 92 -3.36 5.60 13.76
CA GLU A 92 -3.25 6.76 14.66
C GLU A 92 -2.87 6.41 16.11
N LYS A 93 -3.04 5.15 16.50
CA LYS A 93 -2.61 4.64 17.82
C LYS A 93 -1.14 4.24 17.85
N ILE A 94 -0.45 4.23 16.71
CA ILE A 94 0.96 3.86 16.63
C ILE A 94 1.83 5.09 16.88
N GLY A 95 2.69 5.02 17.89
CA GLY A 95 3.62 6.08 18.21
C GLY A 95 2.99 7.29 18.91
N LYS A 96 3.59 8.45 18.71
CA LYS A 96 3.14 9.74 19.25
C LYS A 96 3.03 10.73 18.10
N LYS A 97 1.79 11.08 17.72
CA LYS A 97 1.51 12.09 16.68
C LYS A 97 2.28 13.38 16.95
N GLY A 98 2.91 13.94 15.93
CA GLY A 98 3.72 15.14 16.02
C GLY A 98 5.08 14.95 16.73
N LYS A 99 5.54 13.69 16.96
CA LYS A 99 6.86 13.38 17.55
C LYS A 99 7.54 12.18 16.91
N THR A 100 6.90 11.02 16.94
CA THR A 100 7.43 9.78 16.33
C THR A 100 6.61 9.33 15.16
N THR A 101 5.39 9.82 15.01
CA THR A 101 4.52 9.54 13.87
C THR A 101 3.80 10.79 13.42
N GLU A 102 3.62 10.91 12.11
CA GLU A 102 2.74 11.90 11.53
C GLU A 102 1.82 11.21 10.53
N PHE A 103 0.51 11.52 10.63
CA PHE A 103 -0.54 10.99 9.76
C PHE A 103 -0.99 12.13 8.86
N ILE A 104 -0.80 11.96 7.55
CA ILE A 104 -1.05 12.97 6.54
C ILE A 104 -2.24 12.50 5.71
N TYR A 105 -3.42 13.07 6.00
CA TYR A 105 -4.64 12.85 5.25
C TYR A 105 -4.70 13.85 4.13
N HIS A 106 -4.47 13.38 2.93
CA HIS A 106 -4.35 14.19 1.73
C HIS A 106 -5.53 13.96 0.79
N ASP A 107 -5.72 14.84 -0.17
CA ASP A 107 -6.68 14.60 -1.25
C ASP A 107 -6.24 13.41 -2.12
N ALA A 108 -7.18 12.66 -2.68
CA ALA A 108 -6.86 11.63 -3.66
C ALA A 108 -6.19 12.26 -4.90
N MET A 109 -5.32 11.52 -5.56
CA MET A 109 -4.55 11.92 -6.75
C MET A 109 -3.32 12.82 -6.49
N VAL A 110 -2.84 12.94 -5.23
CA VAL A 110 -1.61 13.70 -4.92
C VAL A 110 -0.39 12.81 -4.67
N GLU A 111 -0.47 11.54 -4.96
CA GLU A 111 0.58 10.54 -4.70
C GLU A 111 1.88 10.85 -5.45
N GLU A 112 1.80 11.46 -6.66
CA GLU A 112 3.00 11.92 -7.38
C GLU A 112 3.75 13.00 -6.59
N SER A 113 3.04 13.99 -6.03
CA SER A 113 3.64 15.05 -5.20
C SER A 113 4.33 14.46 -3.96
N ILE A 114 3.74 13.43 -3.34
CA ILE A 114 4.33 12.74 -2.19
C ILE A 114 5.63 12.03 -2.56
N LEU A 115 5.66 11.31 -3.68
CA LEU A 115 6.88 10.61 -4.13
C LEU A 115 7.97 11.61 -4.55
N TYR A 116 7.63 12.71 -5.23
CA TYR A 116 8.57 13.80 -5.52
C TYR A 116 9.07 14.48 -4.25
N PHE A 117 8.22 14.63 -3.23
CA PHE A 117 8.65 15.13 -1.92
C PHE A 117 9.68 14.20 -1.26
N ILE A 118 9.51 12.88 -1.37
CA ILE A 118 10.52 11.92 -0.87
C ILE A 118 11.84 12.09 -1.62
N LEU A 119 11.82 12.24 -2.95
CA LEU A 119 13.02 12.51 -3.74
C LEU A 119 13.64 13.87 -3.40
N TYR A 120 12.84 14.92 -3.20
CA TYR A 120 13.32 16.24 -2.76
C TYR A 120 14.07 16.15 -1.44
N LYS A 121 13.52 15.42 -0.48
CA LYS A 121 14.04 15.38 0.90
C LYS A 121 15.22 14.42 1.08
N PHE A 122 15.22 13.30 0.36
CA PHE A 122 16.14 12.20 0.58
C PHE A 122 16.98 11.83 -0.64
N GLY A 123 16.73 12.45 -1.79
CA GLY A 123 17.40 12.13 -3.05
C GLY A 123 18.90 12.42 -3.03
N LYS A 124 19.67 11.49 -3.58
CA LYS A 124 21.11 11.58 -3.78
C LYS A 124 21.43 11.23 -5.23
N ASP A 125 22.26 12.02 -5.89
CA ASP A 125 22.70 11.76 -7.28
C ASP A 125 21.52 11.51 -8.25
N LEU A 126 20.46 12.35 -8.13
CA LEU A 126 19.29 12.26 -8.99
C LEU A 126 19.65 12.49 -10.46
N PRO A 127 18.94 11.87 -11.42
CA PRO A 127 19.04 12.21 -12.84
C PRO A 127 18.85 13.72 -13.07
N ALA A 128 19.62 14.30 -13.98
CA ALA A 128 19.67 15.75 -14.18
C ALA A 128 18.29 16.37 -14.46
N GLU A 129 17.44 15.70 -15.25
CA GLU A 129 16.09 16.16 -15.55
C GLU A 129 15.20 16.16 -14.30
N THR A 130 15.23 15.08 -13.52
CA THR A 130 14.49 14.97 -12.26
C THR A 130 14.96 16.00 -11.24
N GLN A 131 16.28 16.19 -11.12
CA GLN A 131 16.84 17.21 -10.23
C GLN A 131 16.39 18.63 -10.65
N SER A 132 16.45 18.92 -11.96
CA SER A 132 16.00 20.23 -12.50
C SER A 132 14.53 20.48 -12.23
N TYR A 133 13.68 19.45 -12.36
CA TYR A 133 12.26 19.54 -12.04
C TYR A 133 12.04 19.81 -10.54
N ILE A 134 12.68 19.04 -9.67
CA ILE A 134 12.61 19.25 -8.21
C ILE A 134 13.09 20.66 -7.84
N ASP A 135 14.18 21.14 -8.46
CA ASP A 135 14.70 22.48 -8.20
C ASP A 135 13.73 23.57 -8.64
N SER A 136 12.94 23.35 -9.70
CA SER A 136 11.90 24.28 -10.13
C SER A 136 10.73 24.42 -9.13
N LEU A 137 10.55 23.42 -8.24
CA LEU A 137 9.52 23.42 -7.20
C LEU A 137 10.01 24.00 -5.86
N LYS A 138 11.25 24.49 -5.81
CA LYS A 138 11.86 25.08 -4.62
C LYS A 138 11.63 26.57 -4.56
N GLU A 139 11.44 27.08 -3.35
CA GLU A 139 11.32 28.48 -3.02
C GLU A 139 12.23 28.79 -1.82
N THR A 140 12.82 29.99 -1.82
CA THR A 140 13.49 30.51 -0.62
C THR A 140 12.51 31.37 0.15
N ARG A 141 12.24 31.01 1.39
CA ARG A 141 11.38 31.76 2.33
C ARG A 141 12.18 32.22 3.54
N THR A 142 11.67 33.23 4.26
CA THR A 142 12.25 33.71 5.51
C THR A 142 11.29 33.48 6.67
N LYS A 143 11.83 33.07 7.81
CA LYS A 143 11.08 32.99 9.07
C LYS A 143 11.82 33.66 10.21
N THR A 144 11.08 34.23 11.14
CA THR A 144 11.65 34.80 12.35
C THR A 144 11.82 33.70 13.41
N VAL A 145 13.05 33.41 13.78
CA VAL A 145 13.37 32.46 14.86
C VAL A 145 13.69 33.27 16.11
N THR A 146 12.99 32.99 17.20
CA THR A 146 13.22 33.64 18.49
C THR A 146 13.92 32.67 19.42
N GLU A 147 15.17 32.98 19.75
CA GLU A 147 15.95 32.23 20.74
C GLU A 147 15.94 32.93 22.09
N VAL A 148 15.83 32.12 23.13
CA VAL A 148 15.94 32.60 24.52
C VAL A 148 17.39 32.48 24.95
N VAL A 149 18.13 33.58 24.90
CA VAL A 149 19.51 33.61 25.36
C VAL A 149 19.52 33.97 26.86
N LYS A 150 20.22 33.19 27.67
CA LYS A 150 20.41 33.44 29.07
C LYS A 150 21.73 34.16 29.29
N GLU A 151 21.66 35.39 29.76
CA GLU A 151 22.83 36.20 30.12
C GLU A 151 22.97 36.24 31.66
N ASN A 152 24.18 36.03 32.13
CA ASN A 152 24.50 36.27 33.53
C ASN A 152 24.82 37.76 33.70
N ILE A 153 23.98 38.49 34.38
CA ILE A 153 24.24 39.87 34.77
C ILE A 153 24.63 39.93 36.24
N VAL A 154 25.54 40.82 36.56
CA VAL A 154 25.91 41.12 37.95
C VAL A 154 25.14 42.35 38.33
N GLU A 155 24.27 42.26 39.30
CA GLU A 155 23.49 43.35 39.87
C GLU A 155 24.10 43.72 41.23
N ILE A 156 24.43 44.98 41.44
CA ILE A 156 24.89 45.46 42.76
C ILE A 156 23.62 45.75 43.58
N VAL A 157 23.43 44.99 44.63
CA VAL A 157 22.32 45.17 45.57
C VAL A 157 22.88 45.71 46.87
N VAL A 158 22.38 46.89 47.31
CA VAL A 158 22.71 47.48 48.58
C VAL A 158 21.84 46.82 49.63
N ASP A 159 22.47 46.25 50.65
CA ASP A 159 21.79 45.69 51.81
C ASP A 159 21.19 46.84 52.65
N GLU A 160 19.87 46.93 52.70
CA GLU A 160 19.14 48.01 53.40
C GLU A 160 19.41 48.10 54.91
N ALA A 161 19.93 47.03 55.56
CA ALA A 161 20.20 47.00 56.99
C ALA A 161 21.63 47.41 57.32
N THR A 162 22.60 47.19 56.44
CA THR A 162 24.02 47.40 56.65
C THR A 162 24.64 48.49 55.76
N GLY A 163 23.98 48.89 54.69
CA GLY A 163 24.48 49.80 53.69
C GLY A 163 25.64 49.26 52.84
N GLU A 164 25.92 47.94 52.88
CA GLU A 164 26.98 47.30 52.10
C GLU A 164 26.49 46.90 50.71
N GLU A 165 27.33 47.16 49.71
CA GLU A 165 27.09 46.73 48.35
C GLU A 165 27.50 45.24 48.15
N LYS A 166 26.58 44.41 47.65
CA LYS A 166 26.83 43.00 47.32
C LYS A 166 26.57 42.73 45.88
N GLU A 167 27.52 42.08 45.20
CA GLU A 167 27.33 41.59 43.85
C GLU A 167 26.44 40.34 43.86
N VAL A 168 25.26 40.42 43.23
CA VAL A 168 24.34 39.30 43.05
C VAL A 168 24.34 38.91 41.56
N LYS A 169 24.73 37.68 41.28
CA LYS A 169 24.63 37.11 39.90
C LYS A 169 23.18 36.72 39.64
N LYS A 170 22.58 37.35 38.62
CA LYS A 170 21.22 37.10 38.16
C LYS A 170 21.25 36.62 36.74
N VAL A 171 20.50 35.53 36.46
CA VAL A 171 20.31 35.05 35.10
C VAL A 171 19.10 35.75 34.51
N VAL A 172 19.31 36.55 33.47
CA VAL A 172 18.24 37.21 32.72
C VAL A 172 18.07 36.51 31.38
N SER A 173 16.84 36.19 31.06
CA SER A 173 16.49 35.62 29.75
C SER A 173 16.11 36.75 28.79
N LYS A 174 16.78 36.84 27.64
CA LYS A 174 16.50 37.79 26.59
C LYS A 174 16.07 37.04 25.32
N ASN A 175 14.95 37.47 24.76
CA ASN A 175 14.52 36.96 23.48
C ASN A 175 15.26 37.70 22.36
N ILE A 176 15.98 36.96 21.54
CA ILE A 176 16.64 37.47 20.33
C ILE A 176 15.89 36.91 19.13
N SER A 177 15.31 37.77 18.32
CA SER A 177 14.63 37.38 17.09
C SER A 177 15.56 37.65 15.93
N THR A 178 15.79 36.58 15.11
CA THR A 178 16.64 36.65 13.91
C THR A 178 15.84 36.13 12.73
N GLU A 179 15.91 36.83 11.61
CA GLU A 179 15.37 36.33 10.34
C GLU A 179 16.33 35.29 9.76
N VAL A 180 15.80 34.09 9.49
CA VAL A 180 16.54 32.98 8.89
C VAL A 180 15.87 32.59 7.59
N SER A 181 16.66 32.56 6.52
CA SER A 181 16.20 32.01 5.24
C SER A 181 16.25 30.50 5.26
N TYR A 182 15.23 29.86 4.70
CA TYR A 182 15.16 28.40 4.54
C TYR A 182 14.60 28.02 3.18
N GLU A 183 14.93 26.82 2.73
CA GLU A 183 14.38 26.25 1.50
C GLU A 183 13.01 25.62 1.79
N TYR A 184 12.04 25.90 0.94
CA TYR A 184 10.69 25.38 0.98
C TYR A 184 10.36 24.76 -0.38
N THR A 185 9.44 23.81 -0.43
CA THR A 185 8.89 23.23 -1.66
C THR A 185 7.38 23.28 -1.66
N SER A 186 6.79 23.65 -2.81
CA SER A 186 5.34 23.67 -3.01
C SER A 186 4.70 22.29 -2.83
N LEU A 187 5.46 21.21 -3.02
CA LEU A 187 5.00 19.82 -2.83
C LEU A 187 4.35 19.59 -1.44
N VAL A 188 4.84 20.28 -0.40
CA VAL A 188 4.30 20.15 0.96
C VAL A 188 2.85 20.65 1.04
N ALA A 189 2.50 21.71 0.29
CA ALA A 189 1.15 22.24 0.24
C ALA A 189 0.18 21.29 -0.50
N ASP A 190 0.66 20.52 -1.47
CA ASP A 190 -0.18 19.58 -2.23
C ASP A 190 -0.84 18.53 -1.34
N PHE A 191 -0.14 18.07 -0.31
CA PHE A 191 -0.70 17.13 0.67
C PHE A 191 -1.14 17.81 1.99
N GLY A 192 -1.45 19.12 1.93
CA GLY A 192 -2.12 19.84 3.02
C GLY A 192 -1.24 20.15 4.22
N LYS A 193 0.08 20.27 4.04
CA LYS A 193 1.05 20.64 5.08
C LYS A 193 1.71 21.99 4.77
N ASP A 194 2.36 22.54 5.78
CA ASP A 194 3.08 23.81 5.73
C ASP A 194 4.57 23.64 6.11
N GLU A 195 5.28 24.74 6.25
CA GLU A 195 6.70 24.74 6.64
C GLU A 195 6.99 24.07 7.99
N ASN A 196 6.04 24.09 8.91
CA ASN A 196 6.23 23.46 10.23
C ASN A 196 6.39 21.95 10.10
N PHE A 197 5.82 21.35 9.05
CA PHE A 197 6.00 19.94 8.74
C PHE A 197 7.46 19.61 8.43
N LEU A 198 8.19 20.48 7.75
CA LEU A 198 9.62 20.26 7.45
C LEU A 198 10.47 20.26 8.73
N ASP A 199 10.18 21.16 9.66
CA ASP A 199 10.86 21.20 10.96
C ASP A 199 10.55 19.93 11.78
N LEU A 200 9.27 19.53 11.85
CA LEU A 200 8.86 18.29 12.50
C LEU A 200 9.55 17.07 11.88
N LEU A 201 9.60 16.99 10.55
CA LEU A 201 10.27 15.89 9.86
C LEU A 201 11.77 15.84 10.19
N ASN A 202 12.45 17.01 10.23
CA ASN A 202 13.86 17.06 10.62
C ASN A 202 14.09 16.54 12.05
N ASP A 203 13.20 16.87 12.98
CA ASP A 203 13.24 16.36 14.36
C ASP A 203 13.00 14.84 14.41
N MET A 204 12.05 14.33 13.62
CA MET A 204 11.76 12.91 13.51
C MET A 204 12.93 12.12 12.93
N LEU A 205 13.67 12.71 11.98
CA LEU A 205 14.82 12.10 11.32
C LEU A 205 16.09 12.09 12.18
N ALA A 206 16.13 12.88 13.26
CA ALA A 206 17.31 12.94 14.13
C ALA A 206 17.71 11.54 14.61
N LYS A 207 18.95 11.11 14.31
CA LYS A 207 19.51 9.80 14.67
C LYS A 207 18.80 8.59 14.00
N LYS A 208 18.20 8.79 12.82
CA LYS A 208 17.65 7.70 12.00
C LYS A 208 18.61 7.39 10.86
N ASP A 209 18.83 6.12 10.59
CA ASP A 209 19.84 5.63 9.65
C ASP A 209 19.36 4.44 8.80
N THR A 210 18.16 3.90 9.07
CA THR A 210 17.59 2.79 8.33
C THR A 210 16.18 3.15 7.90
N PHE A 211 15.95 3.22 6.57
CA PHE A 211 14.77 3.80 5.97
C PHE A 211 14.00 2.75 5.17
N SER A 212 12.67 2.73 5.32
CA SER A 212 11.79 1.86 4.53
C SER A 212 10.61 2.63 3.95
N LEU A 213 10.31 2.38 2.67
CA LEU A 213 9.13 2.87 1.97
C LEU A 213 8.19 1.71 1.68
N MET A 214 6.96 1.81 2.18
CA MET A 214 5.87 0.89 1.91
C MET A 214 4.93 1.52 0.87
N VAL A 215 4.84 0.87 -0.29
CA VAL A 215 4.01 1.30 -1.44
C VAL A 215 2.76 0.46 -1.49
N GLY A 216 1.60 1.09 -1.36
CA GLY A 216 0.30 0.42 -1.31
C GLY A 216 -0.40 0.27 -2.65
N GLU A 217 -1.54 -0.41 -2.62
CA GLU A 217 -2.36 -0.73 -3.79
C GLU A 217 -2.91 0.52 -4.49
N ASP A 218 -3.13 1.62 -3.77
CA ASP A 218 -3.65 2.85 -4.36
C ASP A 218 -2.71 3.42 -5.44
N LEU A 219 -1.38 3.21 -5.30
CA LEU A 219 -0.43 3.60 -6.33
C LEU A 219 -0.47 2.67 -7.56
N ILE A 220 -0.73 1.37 -7.32
CA ILE A 220 -0.83 0.37 -8.39
C ILE A 220 -2.08 0.59 -9.25
N THR A 221 -3.18 0.97 -8.61
CA THR A 221 -4.46 1.23 -9.26
C THR A 221 -4.63 2.67 -9.77
N HIS A 222 -3.68 3.56 -9.45
CA HIS A 222 -3.72 4.97 -9.82
C HIS A 222 -3.72 5.16 -11.35
N PRO A 223 -4.44 6.17 -11.89
CA PRO A 223 -4.43 6.46 -13.34
C PRO A 223 -3.04 6.68 -13.91
N ASN A 224 -2.10 7.20 -13.12
CA ASN A 224 -0.70 7.40 -13.50
C ASN A 224 0.25 6.40 -12.83
N SER A 225 -0.20 5.15 -12.64
CA SER A 225 0.56 4.09 -11.96
C SER A 225 1.92 3.84 -12.60
N GLU A 226 2.04 4.02 -13.92
CA GLU A 226 3.32 3.93 -14.65
C GLU A 226 4.36 4.89 -14.09
N ASN A 227 4.02 6.18 -13.95
CA ASN A 227 4.95 7.18 -13.44
C ASN A 227 5.24 6.99 -11.95
N LEU A 228 4.21 6.64 -11.16
CA LEU A 228 4.37 6.31 -9.74
C LEU A 228 5.33 5.13 -9.52
N ALA A 229 5.21 4.08 -10.33
CA ALA A 229 6.13 2.94 -10.29
C ALA A 229 7.57 3.35 -10.58
N LYS A 230 7.76 4.18 -11.62
CA LYS A 230 9.08 4.73 -11.98
C LYS A 230 9.66 5.62 -10.88
N LEU A 231 8.85 6.47 -10.25
CA LEU A 231 9.25 7.26 -9.08
C LEU A 231 9.67 6.37 -7.89
N CYS A 232 8.90 5.31 -7.61
CA CYS A 232 9.28 4.33 -6.58
C CYS A 232 10.61 3.65 -6.88
N GLY A 233 10.85 3.27 -8.15
CA GLY A 233 12.14 2.71 -8.58
C GLY A 233 13.30 3.70 -8.47
N LEU A 234 13.04 4.98 -8.76
CA LEU A 234 14.04 6.03 -8.60
C LEU A 234 14.36 6.30 -7.11
N ILE A 235 13.34 6.28 -6.24
CA ILE A 235 13.54 6.35 -4.78
C ILE A 235 14.43 5.21 -4.30
N ASP A 236 14.16 3.97 -4.73
CA ASP A 236 14.97 2.82 -4.37
C ASP A 236 16.44 2.93 -4.84
N ARG A 237 16.67 3.57 -5.98
CA ARG A 237 18.01 3.74 -6.54
C ARG A 237 18.77 4.93 -5.98
N CYS A 238 18.08 6.04 -5.75
CA CYS A 238 18.69 7.35 -5.47
C CYS A 238 18.49 7.84 -4.04
N THR A 239 18.02 6.98 -3.14
CA THR A 239 17.88 7.29 -1.71
C THR A 239 18.38 6.12 -0.87
N ASP A 240 18.40 6.32 0.46
CA ASP A 240 18.68 5.21 1.40
C ASP A 240 17.43 4.38 1.74
N PHE A 241 16.30 4.60 1.08
CA PHE A 241 15.10 3.83 1.32
C PHE A 241 15.16 2.44 0.70
N ASN A 242 14.86 1.44 1.50
CA ASN A 242 14.49 0.12 1.01
C ASN A 242 12.99 0.10 0.72
N VAL A 243 12.59 -0.29 -0.48
CA VAL A 243 11.20 -0.23 -0.96
C VAL A 243 10.55 -1.60 -0.89
N VAL A 244 9.33 -1.66 -0.36
CA VAL A 244 8.44 -2.83 -0.45
C VAL A 244 7.14 -2.43 -1.15
N ILE A 245 6.72 -3.22 -2.15
CA ILE A 245 5.49 -2.99 -2.91
C ILE A 245 4.47 -4.03 -2.48
N ILE A 246 3.38 -3.56 -1.87
CA ILE A 246 2.33 -4.40 -1.29
C ILE A 246 1.43 -4.91 -2.40
N PRO A 247 1.34 -6.24 -2.63
CA PRO A 247 0.43 -6.81 -3.61
C PRO A 247 -1.02 -6.77 -3.12
N SER A 248 -1.97 -6.67 -4.04
CA SER A 248 -3.41 -6.70 -3.75
C SER A 248 -3.88 -8.05 -3.19
N GLN A 249 -3.26 -9.15 -3.64
CA GLN A 249 -3.63 -10.51 -3.25
C GLN A 249 -2.40 -11.35 -2.88
N THR A 250 -2.61 -12.39 -2.05
CA THR A 250 -1.61 -13.43 -1.84
C THR A 250 -1.23 -14.05 -3.19
N ASN A 251 0.03 -14.22 -3.46
CA ASN A 251 0.58 -14.73 -4.73
C ASN A 251 0.43 -13.82 -5.97
N SER A 252 0.00 -12.56 -5.86
CA SER A 252 0.04 -11.63 -7.00
C SER A 252 1.45 -11.51 -7.58
N LEU A 253 2.48 -11.54 -6.73
CA LEU A 253 3.87 -11.54 -7.18
C LEU A 253 4.20 -12.80 -8.01
N GLY A 254 3.79 -13.99 -7.55
CA GLY A 254 4.01 -15.23 -8.31
C GLY A 254 3.29 -15.23 -9.65
N VAL A 255 2.03 -14.83 -9.68
CA VAL A 255 1.24 -14.74 -10.91
C VAL A 255 1.85 -13.72 -11.88
N SER A 256 2.22 -12.53 -11.40
CA SER A 256 2.81 -11.47 -12.22
C SER A 256 4.17 -11.85 -12.83
N GLN A 257 4.94 -12.72 -12.19
CA GLN A 257 6.24 -13.18 -12.70
C GLN A 257 6.11 -14.37 -13.67
N ILE A 258 5.11 -15.24 -13.46
CA ILE A 258 4.99 -16.53 -14.16
C ILE A 258 4.03 -16.45 -15.35
N CYS A 259 2.95 -15.69 -15.24
CA CYS A 259 1.87 -15.70 -16.21
C CYS A 259 2.02 -14.61 -17.29
N THR A 260 1.66 -14.95 -18.52
CA THR A 260 1.40 -13.97 -19.60
C THR A 260 -0.04 -13.53 -19.50
N LEU A 261 -0.27 -12.31 -19.02
CA LEU A 261 -1.60 -11.79 -18.73
C LEU A 261 -2.10 -10.87 -19.85
N SER A 262 -3.39 -10.99 -20.16
CA SER A 262 -4.12 -10.16 -21.15
C SER A 262 -5.12 -9.24 -20.43
N ASP A 263 -5.49 -8.13 -21.09
CA ASP A 263 -6.57 -7.23 -20.65
C ASP A 263 -7.94 -7.64 -21.20
N GLU A 264 -7.95 -8.47 -22.23
CA GLU A 264 -9.16 -8.74 -23.01
C GLU A 264 -9.76 -10.09 -22.65
N VAL A 265 -11.06 -10.07 -22.39
CA VAL A 265 -11.91 -11.28 -22.31
C VAL A 265 -12.69 -11.36 -23.61
N GLU A 266 -12.39 -12.35 -24.46
CA GLU A 266 -13.06 -12.58 -25.72
C GLU A 266 -13.56 -14.03 -25.80
N GLY A 267 -14.76 -14.22 -26.33
CA GLY A 267 -15.34 -15.54 -26.58
C GLY A 267 -15.76 -16.26 -25.28
N PHE A 268 -15.74 -17.59 -25.30
CA PHE A 268 -16.13 -18.42 -24.16
C PHE A 268 -15.08 -18.32 -23.04
N SER A 269 -15.56 -18.06 -21.84
CA SER A 269 -14.72 -17.83 -20.67
C SER A 269 -14.80 -18.98 -19.64
N VAL A 270 -13.65 -19.34 -19.07
CA VAL A 270 -13.55 -20.27 -17.95
C VAL A 270 -13.03 -19.53 -16.74
N GLY A 271 -13.83 -19.46 -15.69
CA GLY A 271 -13.49 -18.80 -14.43
C GLY A 271 -12.81 -19.77 -13.46
N TYR A 272 -11.70 -19.36 -12.86
CA TYR A 272 -11.08 -20.07 -11.74
C TYR A 272 -11.36 -19.28 -10.45
N ASN A 273 -12.35 -19.72 -9.68
CA ASN A 273 -12.92 -19.01 -8.51
C ASN A 273 -13.46 -17.59 -8.85
N VAL A 274 -13.88 -17.39 -10.07
CA VAL A 274 -14.53 -16.16 -10.53
C VAL A 274 -15.67 -16.51 -11.47
N LYS A 275 -16.67 -15.65 -11.58
CA LYS A 275 -17.82 -15.86 -12.44
C LYS A 275 -17.43 -15.78 -13.91
N ALA A 276 -17.89 -16.77 -14.70
CA ALA A 276 -17.63 -16.92 -16.13
C ALA A 276 -18.71 -17.76 -16.80
N ASP A 277 -18.55 -18.08 -18.10
CA ASP A 277 -19.46 -18.98 -18.83
C ASP A 277 -19.39 -20.43 -18.32
N PHE A 278 -18.22 -20.84 -17.81
CA PHE A 278 -18.00 -22.11 -17.10
C PHE A 278 -17.14 -21.84 -15.84
N GLU A 279 -17.63 -22.23 -14.69
CA GLU A 279 -17.00 -21.90 -13.41
C GLU A 279 -16.32 -23.10 -12.76
N LEU A 280 -15.01 -23.00 -12.54
CA LEU A 280 -14.25 -23.84 -11.63
C LEU A 280 -14.26 -23.18 -10.25
N SER A 281 -14.96 -23.75 -9.26
CA SER A 281 -15.16 -23.10 -7.96
C SER A 281 -14.77 -24.02 -6.81
N ALA A 282 -14.04 -23.46 -5.83
CA ALA A 282 -13.77 -24.11 -4.55
C ALA A 282 -14.86 -23.83 -3.51
N LEU A 283 -15.95 -23.14 -3.86
CA LEU A 283 -17.05 -22.78 -2.98
C LEU A 283 -18.25 -23.75 -3.07
N GLY A 284 -18.20 -24.75 -3.97
CA GLY A 284 -19.27 -25.71 -4.18
C GLY A 284 -20.48 -25.14 -4.93
N ASP A 285 -20.27 -24.10 -5.74
CA ASP A 285 -21.31 -23.38 -6.47
C ASP A 285 -20.95 -23.14 -7.95
N GLY A 286 -19.88 -23.77 -8.43
CA GLY A 286 -19.47 -23.74 -9.83
C GLY A 286 -20.05 -24.87 -10.68
N ASP A 287 -19.71 -24.88 -11.95
CA ASP A 287 -20.01 -25.99 -12.87
C ASP A 287 -19.15 -27.20 -12.60
N LEU A 288 -17.94 -26.99 -12.09
CA LEU A 288 -17.04 -28.03 -11.61
C LEU A 288 -16.40 -27.61 -10.28
N ASP A 289 -16.57 -28.45 -9.25
CA ASP A 289 -15.91 -28.24 -7.96
C ASP A 289 -14.42 -28.55 -8.05
N ILE A 290 -13.61 -27.66 -7.53
CA ILE A 290 -12.15 -27.77 -7.43
C ILE A 290 -11.70 -27.62 -5.96
N PRO A 291 -10.50 -28.09 -5.59
CA PRO A 291 -10.04 -27.95 -4.21
C PRO A 291 -9.72 -26.49 -3.86
N ALA A 292 -10.01 -26.14 -2.62
CA ALA A 292 -9.52 -24.90 -2.03
C ALA A 292 -8.01 -24.95 -1.78
N LEU A 293 -7.38 -23.82 -1.47
CA LEU A 293 -5.92 -23.72 -1.26
C LEU A 293 -5.38 -24.71 -0.19
N ASN A 294 -6.16 -24.99 0.86
CA ASN A 294 -5.82 -25.92 1.93
C ASN A 294 -6.15 -27.39 1.63
N GLN A 295 -6.64 -27.68 0.45
CA GLN A 295 -7.02 -29.03 -0.02
C GLN A 295 -6.12 -29.54 -1.15
N GLN A 296 -5.13 -28.76 -1.55
CA GLN A 296 -4.19 -29.11 -2.62
C GLN A 296 -2.77 -28.66 -2.29
N GLU A 297 -1.82 -29.33 -2.87
CA GLU A 297 -0.41 -28.90 -2.82
C GLU A 297 -0.11 -27.83 -3.85
N GLY A 298 0.91 -27.04 -3.58
CA GLY A 298 1.37 -26.03 -4.49
C GLY A 298 2.38 -25.07 -3.85
N THR A 299 2.72 -24.04 -4.57
CA THR A 299 3.56 -22.96 -4.06
C THR A 299 2.93 -21.60 -4.32
N PHE A 300 3.25 -20.64 -3.46
CA PHE A 300 2.95 -19.23 -3.70
C PHE A 300 4.17 -18.36 -3.41
N THR A 301 4.27 -17.23 -4.08
CA THR A 301 5.32 -16.24 -3.84
C THR A 301 4.74 -15.09 -3.03
N ASN A 302 5.24 -14.92 -1.81
CA ASN A 302 4.75 -13.90 -0.88
C ASN A 302 5.40 -12.52 -1.11
N ILE A 303 4.94 -11.51 -0.34
CA ILE A 303 5.46 -10.14 -0.36
C ILE A 303 6.97 -10.07 -0.02
N ASP A 304 7.51 -11.01 0.75
CA ASP A 304 8.93 -11.09 1.06
C ASP A 304 9.77 -11.71 -0.08
N LYS A 305 9.16 -11.89 -1.25
CA LYS A 305 9.80 -12.51 -2.44
C LYS A 305 10.24 -13.95 -2.17
N LYS A 306 9.51 -14.65 -1.32
CA LYS A 306 9.79 -16.02 -0.94
C LYS A 306 8.78 -16.96 -1.56
N VAL A 307 9.26 -18.00 -2.23
CA VAL A 307 8.46 -19.11 -2.74
C VAL A 307 8.23 -20.10 -1.61
N ILE A 308 6.98 -20.24 -1.19
CA ILE A 308 6.59 -21.04 -0.02
C ILE A 308 5.73 -22.22 -0.45
N PRO A 309 6.08 -23.46 -0.09
CA PRO A 309 5.22 -24.61 -0.34
C PRO A 309 3.98 -24.62 0.56
N THR A 310 2.86 -25.08 0.02
CA THR A 310 1.61 -25.36 0.72
C THR A 310 1.25 -26.81 0.57
N ASN A 311 0.94 -27.47 1.69
CA ASN A 311 0.52 -28.87 1.68
C ASN A 311 -0.99 -28.97 1.81
N ALA A 312 -1.59 -30.05 1.30
CA ALA A 312 -2.98 -30.38 1.54
C ALA A 312 -3.21 -30.70 3.02
N ALA A 313 -3.98 -29.86 3.71
CA ALA A 313 -4.33 -30.04 5.11
C ALA A 313 -5.66 -30.81 5.31
N VAL A 314 -6.53 -30.74 4.31
CA VAL A 314 -7.87 -31.35 4.31
C VAL A 314 -8.06 -32.10 3.00
N GLY A 315 -8.58 -33.33 3.08
CA GLY A 315 -8.83 -34.14 1.88
C GLY A 315 -9.92 -33.53 0.99
N PHE A 316 -9.76 -33.68 -0.31
CA PHE A 316 -10.74 -33.33 -1.34
C PHE A 316 -11.15 -34.57 -2.13
N LYS A 317 -12.42 -34.63 -2.53
CA LYS A 317 -13.00 -35.78 -3.28
C LYS A 317 -13.58 -35.31 -4.62
N GLY A 318 -12.80 -34.71 -5.43
CA GLY A 318 -13.19 -34.22 -6.73
C GLY A 318 -11.96 -34.11 -7.62
N TYR A 319 -12.11 -33.47 -8.74
CA TYR A 319 -11.00 -33.24 -9.66
C TYR A 319 -10.12 -32.09 -9.16
N THR A 320 -8.85 -32.36 -9.02
CA THR A 320 -7.84 -31.32 -8.76
C THR A 320 -7.56 -30.56 -10.06
N LEU A 321 -6.98 -29.37 -9.96
CA LEU A 321 -6.53 -28.65 -11.17
C LEU A 321 -5.48 -29.45 -11.95
N ASN A 322 -4.70 -30.29 -11.27
CA ASN A 322 -3.76 -31.22 -11.88
C ASN A 322 -4.47 -32.24 -12.79
N GLU A 323 -5.53 -32.87 -12.31
CA GLU A 323 -6.31 -33.85 -13.09
C GLU A 323 -7.03 -33.19 -14.27
N VAL A 324 -7.64 -32.02 -14.05
CA VAL A 324 -8.25 -31.23 -15.14
C VAL A 324 -7.23 -30.90 -16.22
N ALA A 325 -6.01 -30.53 -15.84
CA ALA A 325 -4.95 -30.21 -16.77
C ALA A 325 -4.49 -31.46 -17.55
N ASN A 326 -4.34 -32.61 -16.89
CA ASN A 326 -3.98 -33.87 -17.53
C ASN A 326 -4.99 -34.28 -18.60
N GLU A 327 -6.28 -34.16 -18.31
CA GLU A 327 -7.35 -34.45 -19.30
C GLU A 327 -7.30 -33.50 -20.51
N ILE A 328 -7.15 -32.18 -20.28
CA ILE A 328 -7.09 -31.18 -21.37
C ILE A 328 -5.84 -31.37 -22.23
N LEU A 329 -4.69 -31.62 -21.59
CA LEU A 329 -3.38 -31.69 -22.24
C LEU A 329 -3.02 -33.08 -22.76
N ASN A 330 -3.84 -34.09 -22.45
CA ASN A 330 -3.56 -35.49 -22.66
C ASN A 330 -2.18 -35.90 -22.10
N ASP A 331 -1.88 -35.40 -20.89
CA ASP A 331 -0.70 -35.71 -20.08
C ASP A 331 -1.07 -36.69 -18.98
N ASP A 332 -0.06 -37.30 -18.36
CA ASP A 332 -0.17 -38.13 -17.14
C ASP A 332 1.03 -37.78 -16.23
N ILE A 333 1.03 -36.55 -15.70
CA ILE A 333 2.12 -36.02 -14.90
C ILE A 333 1.62 -35.41 -13.59
N GLU A 334 2.50 -35.36 -12.59
CA GLU A 334 2.26 -34.64 -11.36
C GLU A 334 2.74 -33.19 -11.49
N TYR A 335 1.82 -32.30 -11.83
CA TYR A 335 2.15 -30.90 -12.13
C TYR A 335 2.79 -30.17 -10.96
N THR A 336 2.44 -30.50 -9.71
CA THR A 336 3.05 -29.85 -8.55
C THR A 336 4.57 -30.07 -8.55
N ILE A 337 5.01 -31.32 -8.79
CA ILE A 337 6.42 -31.67 -8.84
C ILE A 337 7.07 -31.12 -10.12
N GLU A 338 6.49 -31.42 -11.27
CA GLU A 338 7.06 -31.09 -12.57
C GLU A 338 7.20 -29.58 -12.79
N TYR A 339 6.19 -28.80 -12.42
CA TYR A 339 6.23 -27.36 -12.63
C TYR A 339 7.02 -26.61 -11.61
N THR A 340 7.03 -27.02 -10.36
CA THR A 340 7.91 -26.41 -9.37
C THR A 340 9.37 -26.55 -9.81
N ALA A 341 9.74 -27.69 -10.42
CA ALA A 341 11.08 -27.88 -10.99
C ALA A 341 11.32 -27.06 -12.27
N LYS A 342 10.27 -26.62 -12.98
CA LYS A 342 10.34 -25.86 -14.24
C LYS A 342 9.99 -24.37 -14.11
N LEU A 343 9.93 -23.84 -12.88
CA LEU A 343 9.68 -22.42 -12.68
C LEU A 343 10.76 -21.56 -13.38
N PRO A 344 10.40 -20.35 -13.89
CA PRO A 344 11.27 -19.55 -14.73
C PRO A 344 12.50 -19.03 -13.97
N VAL A 345 13.64 -19.64 -14.21
CA VAL A 345 14.93 -19.29 -13.57
C VAL A 345 15.37 -17.87 -13.95
N ASP A 346 15.06 -17.43 -15.16
CA ASP A 346 15.34 -16.06 -15.63
C ASP A 346 14.54 -14.98 -14.86
N LYS A 347 13.47 -15.39 -14.15
CA LYS A 347 12.69 -14.55 -13.25
C LYS A 347 13.07 -14.68 -11.78
N GLY A 348 14.20 -15.32 -11.50
CA GLY A 348 14.73 -15.50 -10.14
C GLY A 348 14.25 -16.76 -9.41
N TYR A 349 13.43 -17.60 -10.04
CA TYR A 349 13.01 -18.87 -9.47
C TYR A 349 14.13 -19.90 -9.50
N LYS A 350 14.06 -20.90 -8.63
CA LYS A 350 14.96 -22.05 -8.60
C LYS A 350 14.23 -23.28 -9.17
N ALA A 351 14.90 -24.04 -10.02
CA ALA A 351 14.39 -25.30 -10.55
C ALA A 351 14.52 -26.41 -9.50
N ILE A 352 13.64 -26.42 -8.51
CA ILE A 352 13.59 -27.39 -7.41
C ILE A 352 12.22 -28.08 -7.48
N ALA A 353 12.22 -29.43 -7.45
CA ALA A 353 10.99 -30.19 -7.36
C ALA A 353 10.26 -29.90 -6.05
N PHE A 354 8.92 -30.03 -6.02
CA PHE A 354 8.13 -29.73 -4.85
C PHE A 354 8.57 -30.53 -3.61
N ASP A 355 8.81 -31.82 -3.76
CA ASP A 355 9.21 -32.71 -2.67
C ASP A 355 10.60 -32.39 -2.10
N ASP A 356 11.44 -31.72 -2.88
CA ASP A 356 12.78 -31.28 -2.46
C ASP A 356 12.78 -29.88 -1.82
N LEU A 357 11.65 -29.20 -1.81
CA LEU A 357 11.55 -27.88 -1.18
C LEU A 357 11.68 -27.99 0.34
N PRO A 358 12.46 -27.09 0.97
CA PRO A 358 12.45 -26.96 2.42
C PRO A 358 11.02 -26.71 2.92
N ASN A 359 10.52 -27.55 3.82
CA ASN A 359 9.15 -27.47 4.35
C ASN A 359 9.12 -27.77 5.86
N LYS A 360 10.02 -27.14 6.62
CA LYS A 360 10.12 -27.32 8.07
C LYS A 360 9.80 -26.03 8.80
N PHE A 361 9.07 -26.17 9.90
CA PHE A 361 8.90 -25.10 10.87
C PHE A 361 9.99 -25.21 11.94
N GLY A 362 10.74 -24.11 12.16
CA GLY A 362 11.69 -24.01 13.27
C GLY A 362 11.03 -23.41 14.52
N ASN A 363 11.51 -23.82 15.69
CA ASN A 363 11.08 -23.23 16.97
C ASN A 363 11.87 -21.95 17.32
N ASP A 364 12.84 -21.59 16.50
CA ASP A 364 13.73 -20.45 16.62
C ASP A 364 13.22 -19.18 15.92
N GLN A 365 11.95 -19.16 15.49
CA GLN A 365 11.29 -18.08 14.75
C GLN A 365 11.86 -17.83 13.34
N VAL A 366 12.70 -18.71 12.82
CA VAL A 366 13.20 -18.64 11.45
C VAL A 366 12.29 -19.45 10.52
N GLU A 367 11.88 -18.84 9.39
CA GLU A 367 11.08 -19.50 8.35
C GLU A 367 11.99 -20.34 7.45
N TYR A 368 11.97 -21.65 7.63
CA TYR A 368 12.77 -22.59 6.85
C TYR A 368 12.04 -23.17 5.63
N ARG A 369 10.81 -22.71 5.34
CA ARG A 369 10.04 -23.19 4.20
C ARG A 369 10.41 -22.45 2.93
N GLY A 370 10.52 -23.20 1.84
CA GLY A 370 10.75 -22.65 0.52
C GLY A 370 12.12 -21.96 0.35
N TYR A 371 12.18 -20.96 -0.53
CA TYR A 371 13.40 -20.22 -0.86
C TYR A 371 13.09 -18.79 -1.29
N ASP A 372 14.07 -17.92 -1.18
CA ASP A 372 13.98 -16.55 -1.68
C ASP A 372 14.22 -16.50 -3.19
N LEU A 373 13.45 -15.67 -3.91
CA LEU A 373 13.73 -15.34 -5.31
C LEU A 373 15.10 -14.69 -5.42
N ILE A 374 15.78 -14.96 -6.54
CA ILE A 374 17.05 -14.34 -6.88
C ILE A 374 16.75 -13.03 -7.61
N GLU A 375 17.25 -11.93 -7.07
CA GLU A 375 17.17 -10.65 -7.75
C GLU A 375 18.12 -10.62 -8.96
N THR A 376 17.64 -10.09 -10.08
CA THR A 376 18.46 -9.83 -11.26
C THR A 376 18.62 -8.32 -11.46
N ILE A 377 19.77 -7.90 -11.98
CA ILE A 377 20.08 -6.49 -12.20
C ILE A 377 19.92 -6.20 -13.70
N ALA A 378 19.30 -5.08 -14.02
CA ALA A 378 19.12 -4.55 -15.37
C ALA A 378 19.68 -3.11 -15.45
N SER A 379 19.81 -2.58 -16.65
CA SER A 379 20.17 -1.17 -16.85
C SER A 379 19.02 -0.28 -16.44
N ALA A 380 19.28 0.65 -15.53
CA ALA A 380 18.29 1.64 -15.12
C ALA A 380 18.13 2.75 -16.17
N GLN A 381 16.90 3.17 -16.40
CA GLN A 381 16.50 4.29 -17.24
C GLN A 381 16.14 5.51 -16.37
N ASN A 382 16.00 6.70 -16.99
CA ASN A 382 15.68 7.93 -16.28
C ASN A 382 14.49 8.63 -16.98
N ASP A 383 13.37 7.93 -17.13
CA ASP A 383 12.21 8.39 -17.86
C ASP A 383 10.99 8.70 -16.97
N VAL A 384 11.23 9.23 -15.76
CA VAL A 384 10.16 9.75 -14.89
C VAL A 384 9.60 11.04 -15.48
N LYS A 385 8.28 11.22 -15.35
CA LYS A 385 7.57 12.41 -15.85
C LYS A 385 7.27 13.36 -14.71
N GLU A 386 7.13 14.63 -15.02
CA GLU A 386 6.63 15.66 -14.11
C GLU A 386 5.22 15.32 -13.62
N ILE A 387 4.79 15.93 -12.51
CA ILE A 387 3.44 15.79 -11.97
C ILE A 387 2.43 16.26 -13.04
N SER A 388 1.50 15.39 -13.38
CA SER A 388 0.53 15.62 -14.44
C SER A 388 -0.92 15.41 -14.04
N ILE A 389 -1.16 14.86 -12.86
CA ILE A 389 -2.50 14.51 -12.38
C ILE A 389 -3.02 15.59 -11.44
N GLU A 390 -4.24 16.03 -11.71
CA GLU A 390 -4.95 16.99 -10.86
C GLU A 390 -5.80 16.27 -9.81
N LYS A 391 -5.99 16.93 -8.66
CA LYS A 391 -6.88 16.47 -7.60
C LYS A 391 -8.31 16.27 -8.09
N ILE A 392 -9.03 15.32 -7.50
CA ILE A 392 -10.44 15.11 -7.79
C ILE A 392 -11.24 16.34 -7.30
N ALA A 393 -11.77 17.10 -8.23
CA ALA A 393 -12.65 18.22 -7.90
C ALA A 393 -14.06 17.73 -7.59
N LEU A 394 -14.60 18.14 -6.45
CA LEU A 394 -15.97 17.84 -6.01
C LEU A 394 -16.87 19.02 -6.18
N THR A 395 -18.13 18.77 -6.57
CA THR A 395 -19.24 19.71 -6.43
C THR A 395 -19.88 19.55 -5.03
N ASP A 396 -20.77 20.46 -4.65
CA ASP A 396 -21.40 20.47 -3.33
C ASP A 396 -22.24 19.21 -3.04
N ASP A 397 -22.71 18.54 -4.08
CA ASP A 397 -23.54 17.33 -4.05
C ASP A 397 -22.71 16.04 -4.24
N GLU A 398 -21.39 16.15 -4.36
CA GLU A 398 -20.49 15.00 -4.52
C GLU A 398 -19.70 14.70 -3.24
N ILE A 399 -19.34 13.44 -3.07
CA ILE A 399 -18.42 12.95 -2.04
C ILE A 399 -17.34 12.09 -2.70
N ILE A 400 -16.24 11.87 -2.01
CA ILE A 400 -15.27 10.83 -2.38
C ILE A 400 -15.80 9.48 -1.88
N ILE A 401 -15.79 8.48 -2.73
CA ILE A 401 -15.94 7.07 -2.35
C ILE A 401 -14.62 6.34 -2.49
N TYR A 402 -14.35 5.43 -1.56
CA TYR A 402 -13.14 4.62 -1.50
C TYR A 402 -13.48 3.13 -1.47
N LYS A 403 -12.81 2.32 -2.27
CA LYS A 403 -12.96 0.86 -2.28
C LYS A 403 -12.17 0.25 -1.13
N ALA A 404 -12.85 -0.24 -0.10
CA ALA A 404 -12.22 -0.89 1.03
C ALA A 404 -13.10 -2.01 1.60
N ASN A 405 -12.48 -3.11 2.00
CA ASN A 405 -13.16 -4.26 2.59
C ASN A 405 -12.78 -4.40 4.08
N PRO A 406 -13.66 -4.99 4.91
CA PRO A 406 -13.32 -5.34 6.28
C PRO A 406 -12.17 -6.37 6.32
N ILE A 407 -11.33 -6.29 7.36
CA ILE A 407 -10.17 -7.18 7.53
C ILE A 407 -10.51 -8.67 7.55
N ASN A 408 -11.70 -9.02 8.02
CA ASN A 408 -12.14 -10.42 8.14
C ASN A 408 -13.03 -10.87 6.97
N GLN A 409 -13.37 -9.98 6.04
CA GLN A 409 -14.33 -10.22 4.98
C GLN A 409 -13.92 -9.42 3.74
N PHE A 410 -12.90 -9.92 3.05
CA PHE A 410 -12.24 -9.21 1.97
C PHE A 410 -12.38 -9.90 0.61
N ASN A 411 -12.96 -11.12 0.58
CA ASN A 411 -13.24 -11.86 -0.65
C ASN A 411 -14.43 -12.83 -0.45
N GLU A 412 -14.83 -13.50 -1.51
CA GLU A 412 -15.97 -14.43 -1.51
C GLU A 412 -15.80 -15.59 -0.52
N PHE A 413 -14.60 -16.12 -0.35
CA PHE A 413 -14.32 -17.20 0.59
C PHE A 413 -14.54 -16.76 2.05
N THR A 414 -14.07 -15.58 2.40
CA THR A 414 -14.27 -15.03 3.74
C THR A 414 -15.70 -14.52 3.93
N ALA A 415 -16.39 -14.12 2.87
CA ALA A 415 -17.79 -13.69 2.91
C ALA A 415 -18.75 -14.80 3.35
N ILE A 416 -18.45 -16.05 3.02
CA ILE A 416 -19.29 -17.21 3.42
C ILE A 416 -18.92 -17.79 4.78
N ALA A 417 -17.85 -17.31 5.43
CA ALA A 417 -17.47 -17.79 6.77
C ALA A 417 -18.58 -17.51 7.78
N HIS A 418 -19.12 -18.56 8.37
CA HIS A 418 -20.33 -18.51 9.20
C HIS A 418 -20.17 -17.62 10.43
N GLU A 419 -18.97 -17.64 11.03
CA GLU A 419 -18.62 -16.84 12.21
C GLU A 419 -18.69 -15.33 11.98
N PHE A 420 -18.56 -14.91 10.73
CA PHE A 420 -18.56 -13.49 10.36
C PHE A 420 -19.91 -13.00 9.83
N LYS A 421 -20.82 -13.89 9.47
CA LYS A 421 -22.13 -13.54 8.89
C LYS A 421 -22.92 -12.50 9.67
N GLU A 422 -22.92 -12.57 10.99
CA GLU A 422 -23.62 -11.61 11.84
C GLU A 422 -22.98 -10.21 11.86
N LYS A 423 -21.73 -10.11 11.40
CA LYS A 423 -20.96 -8.87 11.32
C LYS A 423 -20.91 -8.29 9.91
N LEU A 424 -21.46 -9.02 8.94
CA LEU A 424 -21.55 -8.63 7.54
C LEU A 424 -22.49 -7.43 7.40
N GLN A 425 -21.90 -6.31 7.09
CA GLN A 425 -22.59 -5.15 6.56
C GLN A 425 -22.07 -4.92 5.17
N ASP A 426 -22.83 -5.30 4.16
CA ASP A 426 -22.59 -4.89 2.79
C ASP A 426 -23.22 -3.54 2.54
N GLY A 427 -22.48 -2.60 1.95
CA GLY A 427 -23.01 -1.28 1.72
C GLY A 427 -21.96 -0.18 1.61
N ILE A 428 -22.40 1.03 1.88
CA ILE A 428 -21.57 2.23 1.88
C ILE A 428 -21.47 2.81 3.29
N PHE A 429 -20.25 3.08 3.74
CA PHE A 429 -19.92 3.55 5.08
C PHE A 429 -19.43 4.98 5.01
N PHE A 430 -20.22 5.89 5.49
CA PHE A 430 -19.95 7.32 5.45
C PHE A 430 -19.17 7.79 6.68
N SER A 431 -18.35 8.80 6.50
CA SER A 431 -17.88 9.61 7.61
C SER A 431 -19.08 10.24 8.34
N LYS A 432 -18.89 10.60 9.61
CA LYS A 432 -19.93 11.26 10.38
C LYS A 432 -20.41 12.54 9.68
N ALA A 433 -19.50 13.36 9.16
CA ALA A 433 -19.84 14.63 8.51
C ALA A 433 -20.66 14.41 7.22
N ALA A 434 -20.27 13.45 6.38
CA ALA A 434 -21.02 13.13 5.17
C ALA A 434 -22.39 12.51 5.47
N PHE A 435 -22.48 11.68 6.52
CA PHE A 435 -23.72 11.03 6.95
C PHE A 435 -24.76 12.04 7.46
N GLU A 436 -24.31 12.99 8.30
CA GLU A 436 -25.15 14.08 8.83
C GLU A 436 -25.57 15.05 7.73
N LYS A 437 -24.65 15.41 6.80
CA LYS A 437 -24.96 16.28 5.65
C LYS A 437 -26.06 15.71 4.77
N LEU A 438 -26.10 14.39 4.60
CA LEU A 438 -27.11 13.68 3.79
C LEU A 438 -28.36 13.29 4.60
N GLU A 439 -28.47 13.68 5.86
CA GLU A 439 -29.60 13.37 6.78
C GLU A 439 -29.94 11.88 6.82
N LEU A 440 -28.92 11.01 6.85
CA LEU A 440 -29.07 9.56 6.80
C LEU A 440 -29.23 8.93 8.20
N GLN A 441 -29.83 7.75 8.22
CA GLN A 441 -29.89 6.84 9.36
C GLN A 441 -29.24 5.50 8.97
N ASN A 442 -28.69 4.77 9.95
CA ASN A 442 -28.10 3.46 9.70
C ASN A 442 -29.14 2.50 9.12
N GLY A 443 -28.79 1.91 7.97
CA GLY A 443 -29.66 1.01 7.23
C GLY A 443 -30.57 1.69 6.20
N ASP A 444 -30.54 3.02 6.09
CA ASP A 444 -31.21 3.71 4.98
C ASP A 444 -30.67 3.22 3.64
N LYS A 445 -31.57 3.18 2.66
CA LYS A 445 -31.18 2.94 1.28
C LYS A 445 -30.78 4.24 0.61
N VAL A 446 -29.64 4.19 -0.08
CA VAL A 446 -29.14 5.32 -0.85
C VAL A 446 -28.83 4.89 -2.29
N LYS A 447 -29.12 5.80 -3.21
CA LYS A 447 -28.66 5.69 -4.59
C LYS A 447 -27.27 6.33 -4.70
N VAL A 448 -26.30 5.54 -5.14
CA VAL A 448 -24.93 5.98 -5.37
C VAL A 448 -24.70 5.99 -6.88
N ASN A 449 -24.40 7.15 -7.40
CA ASN A 449 -24.12 7.35 -8.83
C ASN A 449 -22.64 7.71 -9.02
N ALA A 450 -21.88 6.81 -9.59
CA ALA A 450 -20.45 6.97 -9.89
C ALA A 450 -20.09 6.14 -11.12
N ASN A 451 -19.10 6.57 -11.88
CA ASN A 451 -18.60 5.83 -13.05
C ASN A 451 -19.71 5.43 -14.06
N ASN A 452 -20.69 6.33 -14.28
CA ASN A 452 -21.88 6.05 -15.12
C ASN A 452 -22.72 4.85 -14.65
N GLN A 453 -22.58 4.43 -13.42
CA GLN A 453 -23.40 3.39 -12.77
C GLN A 453 -24.22 4.00 -11.65
N GLU A 454 -25.45 3.50 -11.49
CA GLU A 454 -26.29 3.84 -10.34
C GLU A 454 -26.61 2.55 -9.57
N LEU A 455 -26.25 2.51 -8.30
CA LEU A 455 -26.51 1.37 -7.41
C LEU A 455 -27.27 1.81 -6.17
N GLU A 456 -28.16 0.94 -5.70
CA GLU A 456 -28.83 1.09 -4.42
C GLU A 456 -28.06 0.31 -3.35
N LEU A 457 -27.54 1.01 -2.34
CA LEU A 457 -26.75 0.44 -1.25
C LEU A 457 -27.35 0.80 0.10
N ASN A 458 -27.08 -0.01 1.11
CA ASN A 458 -27.41 0.33 2.49
C ASN A 458 -26.36 1.30 3.04
N ALA A 459 -26.82 2.36 3.69
CA ALA A 459 -25.95 3.40 4.27
C ALA A 459 -25.68 3.13 5.74
N TYR A 460 -24.42 3.25 6.13
CA TYR A 460 -23.97 3.14 7.51
C TYR A 460 -23.01 4.27 7.84
N VAL A 461 -22.92 4.64 9.12
CA VAL A 461 -21.93 5.58 9.59
C VAL A 461 -20.71 4.87 10.17
N ASP A 462 -19.51 5.26 9.74
CA ASP A 462 -18.26 4.96 10.44
C ASP A 462 -17.74 6.25 11.08
N ILE A 463 -17.89 6.37 12.40
CA ILE A 463 -17.47 7.55 13.17
C ILE A 463 -15.95 7.70 13.29
N GLN A 464 -15.19 6.76 12.76
CA GLN A 464 -13.72 6.74 12.81
C GLN A 464 -13.08 7.40 11.60
N ILE A 465 -13.84 7.67 10.55
CA ILE A 465 -13.36 8.37 9.35
C ILE A 465 -13.91 9.79 9.30
N ASP A 466 -13.08 10.71 8.81
CA ASP A 466 -13.39 12.14 8.74
C ASP A 466 -13.45 12.63 7.28
N GLY A 467 -14.02 13.81 7.08
CA GLY A 467 -14.08 14.48 5.78
C GLY A 467 -15.32 14.15 4.96
N ASN A 468 -15.37 14.62 3.72
CA ASN A 468 -16.49 14.38 2.79
C ASN A 468 -16.24 13.08 2.01
N ILE A 469 -16.20 11.95 2.72
CA ILE A 469 -15.79 10.64 2.20
C ILE A 469 -16.66 9.51 2.75
N ALA A 470 -16.80 8.46 1.94
CA ALA A 470 -17.33 7.17 2.35
C ALA A 470 -16.50 6.04 1.76
N TYR A 471 -16.50 4.86 2.37
CA TYR A 471 -15.95 3.67 1.72
C TYR A 471 -17.05 2.67 1.36
N VAL A 472 -16.77 1.90 0.31
CA VAL A 472 -17.72 0.91 -0.25
C VAL A 472 -17.07 -0.46 -0.19
N SER A 473 -17.78 -1.43 0.39
CA SER A 473 -17.34 -2.82 0.41
C SER A 473 -17.64 -3.53 -0.92
N THR A 474 -16.75 -4.43 -1.31
CA THR A 474 -16.84 -5.14 -2.61
C THR A 474 -16.63 -6.65 -2.47
N PHE A 475 -16.63 -7.18 -1.25
CA PHE A 475 -16.30 -8.57 -0.94
C PHE A 475 -17.45 -9.56 -1.19
N MET A 476 -18.68 -9.09 -1.29
CA MET A 476 -19.82 -9.95 -1.49
C MET A 476 -19.86 -10.55 -2.90
N LYS A 477 -20.13 -11.85 -2.99
CA LYS A 477 -20.38 -12.51 -4.26
C LYS A 477 -21.54 -11.85 -5.01
N ASN A 478 -21.35 -11.58 -6.28
CA ASN A 478 -22.31 -10.87 -7.14
C ASN A 478 -22.55 -9.38 -6.77
N SER A 479 -21.72 -8.79 -5.90
CA SER A 479 -21.79 -7.36 -5.65
C SER A 479 -21.42 -6.57 -6.90
N LEU A 480 -22.27 -5.63 -7.29
CA LEU A 480 -22.00 -4.70 -8.37
C LEU A 480 -21.18 -3.49 -7.92
N SER A 481 -20.83 -3.42 -6.63
CA SER A 481 -20.14 -2.27 -6.02
C SER A 481 -18.81 -1.95 -6.70
N ASN A 482 -18.12 -2.94 -7.28
CA ASN A 482 -16.92 -2.72 -8.05
C ASN A 482 -17.14 -1.80 -9.26
N SER A 483 -18.34 -1.80 -9.87
CA SER A 483 -18.64 -0.97 -11.04
C SER A 483 -18.70 0.53 -10.76
N LEU A 484 -18.78 0.93 -9.49
CA LEU A 484 -18.70 2.33 -9.06
C LEU A 484 -17.29 2.91 -9.20
N PHE A 485 -16.30 2.06 -9.40
CA PHE A 485 -14.90 2.44 -9.53
C PHE A 485 -14.39 2.15 -10.93
N ASN A 486 -13.45 2.97 -11.38
CA ASN A 486 -12.58 2.65 -12.51
C ASN A 486 -11.42 1.76 -12.00
N THR A 487 -10.23 1.97 -12.52
CA THR A 487 -9.03 1.29 -12.00
C THR A 487 -8.66 1.77 -10.60
N TYR A 488 -8.77 3.06 -10.34
CA TYR A 488 -8.37 3.68 -9.08
C TYR A 488 -9.37 3.38 -7.96
N ARG A 489 -8.86 3.16 -6.76
CA ARG A 489 -9.70 2.83 -5.58
C ARG A 489 -10.50 4.01 -5.04
N PHE A 490 -10.24 5.23 -5.51
CA PHE A 490 -11.03 6.42 -5.20
C PHE A 490 -11.82 6.86 -6.43
N ASN A 491 -13.04 7.32 -6.18
CA ASN A 491 -13.88 7.96 -7.19
C ASN A 491 -14.76 9.00 -6.53
N LYS A 492 -15.33 9.90 -7.31
CA LYS A 492 -16.38 10.80 -6.84
C LYS A 492 -17.75 10.19 -7.10
N ALA A 493 -18.69 10.42 -6.22
CA ALA A 493 -20.04 9.91 -6.32
C ALA A 493 -21.06 10.95 -5.89
N LYS A 494 -22.22 10.96 -6.58
CA LYS A 494 -23.43 11.60 -6.09
C LYS A 494 -24.22 10.60 -5.28
N VAL A 495 -24.68 11.01 -4.11
CA VAL A 495 -25.46 10.16 -3.22
C VAL A 495 -26.77 10.84 -2.87
N ALA A 496 -27.85 10.09 -3.01
CA ALA A 496 -29.18 10.55 -2.65
C ALA A 496 -29.92 9.48 -1.83
N LYS A 497 -30.63 9.89 -0.80
CA LYS A 497 -31.55 9.01 -0.05
C LYS A 497 -32.68 8.55 -0.95
N VAL A 498 -33.06 7.25 -0.88
CA VAL A 498 -34.18 6.67 -1.63
C VAL A 498 -35.51 6.97 -0.94
#